data_982f220369686d8018ebbef3299def0a
#
_entry.id   982f220369686d8018ebbef3299def0a
#
_cell.length_a   1.000
_cell.length_b   1.000
_cell.length_c   1.000
_cell.angle_alpha   90.00
_cell.angle_beta   90.00
_cell.angle_gamma   90.00
#
_symmetry.space_group_name_H-M   'P 1'
#
loop_
_entity.id
_entity.type
_entity.pdbx_description
1 polymer ?
#
loop_
_entity_poly.entity_id
_entity_poly.type
_entity_poly.pdbx_seq_one_letter_code
_entity_poly.pdbx_strand_id
1 'polypeptide(L)'
;NDTKGRVLTLSYHTPQRGKYKIDQVYIGTGRAVALYQLKKEIIPLGAAVVMIVLCAIALCIFLYLRNRKMSGGRFRDVALFLGMCSIWLVTDSSMAQSYSSSPDALCLVSFYMFMLFAVPMIHFQQKMGNMSRYKILDIGIQAFYCNALVQGILVLLGIAQFTNMLFVTHILLFTWVLILAVLLIREYRQ
;
A
#
# COMPACT_ATOMS: atom_id res chain seq x y z
N ASN A 1 -17.39 28.27 31.14
CA ASN A 1 -17.00 28.93 29.89
C ASN A 1 -18.10 28.68 28.85
N ASP A 2 -18.95 29.69 28.71
CA ASP A 2 -20.05 29.61 27.75
C ASP A 2 -19.52 29.98 26.36
N THR A 3 -19.36 28.98 25.49
CA THR A 3 -18.92 29.15 24.12
C THR A 3 -20.07 29.16 23.11
N LYS A 4 -21.33 29.20 23.60
CA LYS A 4 -22.51 29.28 22.74
C LYS A 4 -22.50 30.60 21.96
N GLY A 5 -22.56 30.50 20.64
CA GLY A 5 -22.62 31.64 19.72
C GLY A 5 -21.29 32.19 19.22
N ARG A 6 -20.14 31.55 19.55
CA ARG A 6 -18.85 31.93 18.95
C ARG A 6 -18.69 31.26 17.59
N VAL A 7 -18.36 32.07 16.59
CA VAL A 7 -18.04 31.59 15.24
C VAL A 7 -16.56 31.17 15.21
N LEU A 8 -16.27 29.92 14.85
CA LEU A 8 -14.91 29.44 14.59
C LEU A 8 -14.63 29.61 13.11
N THR A 9 -13.74 30.53 12.75
CA THR A 9 -13.28 30.68 11.36
C THR A 9 -11.97 29.93 11.17
N LEU A 10 -11.97 28.96 10.25
CA LEU A 10 -10.78 28.21 9.87
C LEU A 10 -10.29 28.75 8.54
N SER A 11 -9.10 29.36 8.54
CA SER A 11 -8.44 29.82 7.32
C SER A 11 -7.35 28.81 6.93
N TYR A 12 -7.47 28.24 5.72
CA TYR A 12 -6.47 27.34 5.16
C TYR A 12 -5.64 28.07 4.10
N HIS A 13 -4.35 28.02 4.26
CA HIS A 13 -3.42 28.46 3.23
C HIS A 13 -2.73 27.25 2.63
N THR A 14 -3.00 26.93 1.36
CA THR A 14 -2.35 25.83 0.65
C THR A 14 -1.27 26.39 -0.26
N PRO A 15 0.01 26.06 -0.06
CA PRO A 15 1.09 26.55 -0.91
C PRO A 15 1.08 25.95 -2.33
N GLN A 16 0.32 24.87 -2.53
CA GLN A 16 0.20 24.19 -3.84
C GLN A 16 -1.14 24.49 -4.51
N ARG A 17 -1.11 24.73 -5.85
CA ARG A 17 -2.30 24.90 -6.69
C ARG A 17 -3.03 23.56 -6.89
N GLY A 18 -3.67 23.04 -5.85
CA GLY A 18 -4.48 21.83 -5.90
C GLY A 18 -5.86 22.08 -5.31
N LYS A 19 -6.89 21.39 -5.79
CA LYS A 19 -8.20 21.36 -5.14
C LYS A 19 -8.10 20.43 -3.93
N TYR A 20 -7.77 20.97 -2.77
CA TYR A 20 -7.83 20.23 -1.52
C TYR A 20 -9.27 20.22 -1.02
N LYS A 21 -9.80 19.05 -0.77
CA LYS A 21 -11.10 18.86 -0.13
C LYS A 21 -10.85 18.60 1.35
N ILE A 22 -11.40 19.47 2.21
CA ILE A 22 -11.45 19.19 3.64
C ILE A 22 -12.51 18.11 3.81
N ASP A 23 -12.10 16.91 4.17
CA ASP A 23 -13.01 15.78 4.30
C ASP A 23 -13.78 15.86 5.62
N GLN A 24 -13.10 16.08 6.74
CA GLN A 24 -13.74 16.16 8.05
C GLN A 24 -12.95 17.10 8.99
N VAL A 25 -13.67 17.90 9.77
CA VAL A 25 -13.10 18.74 10.83
C VAL A 25 -13.57 18.21 12.18
N TYR A 26 -12.64 17.83 13.05
CA TYR A 26 -12.95 17.34 14.38
C TYR A 26 -12.69 18.44 15.42
N ILE A 27 -13.69 18.70 16.24
CA ILE A 27 -13.60 19.67 17.35
C ILE A 27 -13.79 18.92 18.65
N GLY A 28 -12.79 18.98 19.53
CA GLY A 28 -12.84 18.31 20.82
C GLY A 28 -11.53 18.44 21.58
N THR A 29 -11.46 17.78 22.74
CA THR A 29 -10.17 17.64 23.43
C THR A 29 -9.25 16.73 22.61
N GLY A 30 -7.92 16.96 22.63
CA GLY A 30 -6.95 16.15 21.88
C GLY A 30 -7.12 14.65 22.15
N ARG A 31 -7.44 14.27 23.40
CA ARG A 31 -7.71 12.87 23.76
C ARG A 31 -8.97 12.32 23.08
N ALA A 32 -10.05 13.10 23.01
CA ALA A 32 -11.31 12.67 22.39
C ALA A 32 -11.13 12.49 20.88
N VAL A 33 -10.41 13.41 20.22
CA VAL A 33 -10.10 13.32 18.79
C VAL A 33 -9.22 12.12 18.50
N ALA A 34 -8.17 11.88 19.28
CA ALA A 34 -7.28 10.74 19.13
C ALA A 34 -8.03 9.40 19.33
N LEU A 35 -8.89 9.28 20.33
CA LEU A 35 -9.70 8.09 20.55
C LEU A 35 -10.69 7.83 19.41
N TYR A 36 -11.27 8.87 18.85
CA TYR A 36 -12.17 8.76 17.72
C TYR A 36 -11.43 8.26 16.46
N GLN A 37 -10.26 8.84 16.16
CA GLN A 37 -9.41 8.41 15.06
C GLN A 37 -8.97 6.95 15.25
N LEU A 38 -8.51 6.58 16.44
CA LEU A 38 -8.13 5.21 16.76
C LEU A 38 -9.29 4.24 16.54
N LYS A 39 -10.49 4.58 17.01
CA LYS A 39 -11.69 3.73 16.81
C LYS A 39 -12.02 3.54 15.33
N LYS A 40 -11.86 4.59 14.51
CA LYS A 40 -12.10 4.54 13.07
C LYS A 40 -11.09 3.64 12.35
N GLU A 41 -9.85 3.63 12.82
CA GLU A 41 -8.72 2.94 12.17
C GLU A 41 -8.32 1.62 12.84
N ILE A 42 -9.06 1.17 13.86
CA ILE A 42 -8.72 -0.04 14.61
C ILE A 42 -8.68 -1.30 13.72
N ILE A 43 -9.56 -1.37 12.72
CA ILE A 43 -9.62 -2.51 11.80
C ILE A 43 -8.42 -2.53 10.86
N PRO A 44 -8.09 -1.46 10.09
CA PRO A 44 -6.91 -1.48 9.23
C PRO A 44 -5.60 -1.60 10.01
N LEU A 45 -5.46 -0.96 11.17
CA LEU A 45 -4.28 -1.12 12.02
C LEU A 45 -4.16 -2.54 12.60
N GLY A 46 -5.27 -3.12 13.03
CA GLY A 46 -5.32 -4.52 13.46
C GLY A 46 -4.90 -5.48 12.33
N ALA A 47 -5.39 -5.26 11.12
CA ALA A 47 -4.97 -6.01 9.95
C ALA A 47 -3.47 -5.85 9.66
N ALA A 48 -2.93 -4.64 9.78
CA ALA A 48 -1.49 -4.40 9.63
C ALA A 48 -0.66 -5.19 10.62
N VAL A 49 -1.07 -5.24 11.91
CA VAL A 49 -0.38 -6.04 12.94
C VAL A 49 -0.40 -7.52 12.59
N VAL A 50 -1.54 -8.05 12.18
CA VAL A 50 -1.64 -9.46 11.75
C VAL A 50 -0.72 -9.73 10.57
N MET A 51 -0.67 -8.85 9.57
CA MET A 51 0.22 -8.99 8.41
C MET A 51 1.70 -8.93 8.81
N ILE A 52 2.08 -8.09 9.79
CA ILE A 52 3.45 -8.04 10.32
C ILE A 52 3.84 -9.37 10.97
N VAL A 53 2.95 -9.94 11.78
CA VAL A 53 3.20 -11.24 12.42
C VAL A 53 3.35 -12.34 11.37
N LEU A 54 2.46 -12.41 10.39
CA LEU A 54 2.54 -13.37 9.29
C LEU A 54 3.80 -13.17 8.44
N CYS A 55 4.20 -11.92 8.18
CA CYS A 55 5.46 -11.58 7.52
C CYS A 55 6.66 -12.13 8.30
N ALA A 56 6.71 -11.92 9.61
CA ALA A 56 7.78 -12.43 10.47
C ALA A 56 7.85 -13.97 10.43
N ILE A 57 6.70 -14.65 10.50
CA ILE A 57 6.63 -16.12 10.40
C ILE A 57 7.16 -16.58 9.03
N ALA A 58 6.72 -15.97 7.94
CA ALA A 58 7.17 -16.32 6.59
C ALA A 58 8.68 -16.08 6.40
N LEU A 59 9.23 -14.99 6.98
CA LEU A 59 10.67 -14.73 7.00
C LEU A 59 11.44 -15.78 7.80
N CYS A 60 10.95 -16.16 8.96
CA CYS A 60 11.58 -17.23 9.77
C CYS A 60 11.63 -18.55 9.01
N ILE A 61 10.54 -18.94 8.35
CA ILE A 61 10.48 -20.15 7.51
C ILE A 61 11.47 -20.03 6.36
N PHE A 62 11.49 -18.88 5.66
CA PHE A 62 12.44 -18.63 4.58
C PHE A 62 13.89 -18.79 5.03
N LEU A 63 14.27 -18.16 6.15
CA LEU A 63 15.62 -18.23 6.71
C LEU A 63 16.00 -19.66 7.13
N TYR A 64 15.06 -20.38 7.76
CA TYR A 64 15.25 -21.78 8.13
C TYR A 64 15.53 -22.66 6.90
N LEU A 65 14.68 -22.55 5.86
CA LEU A 65 14.85 -23.32 4.61
C LEU A 65 16.15 -22.95 3.88
N ARG A 66 16.51 -21.67 3.87
CA ARG A 66 17.77 -21.20 3.28
C ARG A 66 18.98 -21.82 3.99
N ASN A 67 18.96 -21.88 5.31
CA ASN A 67 20.04 -22.52 6.09
C ASN A 67 20.15 -24.01 5.79
N ARG A 68 19.02 -24.66 5.46
CA ARG A 68 18.99 -26.07 5.05
C ARG A 68 19.28 -26.29 3.57
N LYS A 69 19.69 -25.23 2.81
CA LYS A 69 19.91 -25.27 1.36
C LYS A 69 18.69 -25.73 0.55
N MET A 70 17.49 -25.57 1.11
CA MET A 70 16.22 -25.88 0.46
C MET A 70 15.64 -24.63 -0.22
N SER A 71 14.82 -24.83 -1.27
CA SER A 71 14.17 -23.74 -1.98
C SER A 71 13.09 -23.08 -1.12
N GLY A 72 13.41 -21.94 -0.51
CA GLY A 72 12.49 -21.12 0.31
C GLY A 72 11.90 -19.90 -0.42
N GLY A 73 12.17 -19.74 -1.72
CA GLY A 73 11.85 -18.51 -2.46
C GLY A 73 10.37 -18.10 -2.43
N ARG A 74 9.44 -19.04 -2.28
CA ARG A 74 7.99 -18.76 -2.14
C ARG A 74 7.70 -18.02 -0.84
N PHE A 75 8.30 -18.43 0.27
CA PHE A 75 8.11 -17.79 1.57
C PHE A 75 8.71 -16.39 1.61
N ARG A 76 9.83 -16.15 0.90
CA ARG A 76 10.38 -14.81 0.73
C ARG A 76 9.38 -13.88 0.05
N ASP A 77 8.77 -14.33 -1.05
CA ASP A 77 7.86 -13.49 -1.83
C ASP A 77 6.56 -13.21 -1.05
N VAL A 78 6.05 -14.19 -0.30
CA VAL A 78 4.92 -13.98 0.63
C VAL A 78 5.29 -12.99 1.73
N ALA A 79 6.48 -13.11 2.31
CA ALA A 79 6.93 -12.19 3.35
C ALA A 79 7.07 -10.75 2.80
N LEU A 80 7.63 -10.58 1.60
CA LEU A 80 7.72 -9.28 0.96
C LEU A 80 6.34 -8.68 0.69
N PHE A 81 5.39 -9.46 0.16
CA PHE A 81 4.02 -9.03 -0.05
C PHE A 81 3.35 -8.56 1.24
N LEU A 82 3.36 -9.40 2.29
CA LEU A 82 2.77 -9.06 3.59
C LEU A 82 3.45 -7.86 4.24
N GLY A 83 4.77 -7.75 4.13
CA GLY A 83 5.54 -6.62 4.63
C GLY A 83 5.15 -5.31 3.93
N MET A 84 5.05 -5.31 2.60
CA MET A 84 4.64 -4.14 1.84
C MET A 84 3.20 -3.72 2.13
N CYS A 85 2.27 -4.69 2.23
CA CYS A 85 0.88 -4.42 2.61
C CYS A 85 0.77 -3.83 4.02
N SER A 86 1.54 -4.35 4.98
CA SER A 86 1.52 -3.83 6.35
C SER A 86 2.08 -2.42 6.44
N ILE A 87 3.20 -2.14 5.76
CA ILE A 87 3.78 -0.80 5.69
C ILE A 87 2.78 0.16 5.03
N TRP A 88 2.16 -0.24 3.92
CA TRP A 88 1.13 0.56 3.28
C TRP A 88 -0.01 0.90 4.23
N LEU A 89 -0.63 -0.08 4.91
CA LEU A 89 -1.74 0.15 5.84
C LEU A 89 -1.36 1.08 6.99
N VAL A 90 -0.14 0.95 7.53
CA VAL A 90 0.32 1.83 8.62
C VAL A 90 0.57 3.24 8.12
N THR A 91 1.23 3.41 6.97
CA THR A 91 1.59 4.73 6.44
C THR A 91 0.40 5.47 5.83
N ASP A 92 -0.62 4.75 5.38
CA ASP A 92 -1.89 5.32 4.87
C ASP A 92 -2.83 5.75 6.00
N SER A 93 -2.57 5.33 7.23
CA SER A 93 -3.36 5.67 8.41
C SER A 93 -3.34 7.18 8.68
N SER A 94 -4.51 7.79 8.86
CA SER A 94 -4.63 9.21 9.22
C SER A 94 -3.99 9.50 10.58
N MET A 95 -3.97 8.52 11.49
CA MET A 95 -3.24 8.61 12.75
C MET A 95 -1.73 8.78 12.52
N ALA A 96 -1.12 7.87 11.74
CA ALA A 96 0.32 7.94 11.46
C ALA A 96 0.69 9.28 10.78
N GLN A 97 -0.12 9.73 9.83
CA GLN A 97 0.09 11.01 9.14
C GLN A 97 -0.07 12.22 10.07
N SER A 98 -1.05 12.20 10.99
CA SER A 98 -1.30 13.30 11.93
C SER A 98 -0.22 13.47 12.99
N TYR A 99 0.44 12.37 13.40
CA TYR A 99 1.48 12.40 14.43
C TYR A 99 2.90 12.39 13.85
N SER A 100 3.04 12.31 12.55
CA SER A 100 4.35 12.33 11.89
C SER A 100 4.89 13.76 11.73
N SER A 101 6.19 13.92 11.91
CA SER A 101 6.90 15.14 11.56
C SER A 101 7.02 15.35 10.04
N SER A 102 6.81 14.29 9.24
CA SER A 102 6.97 14.29 7.78
C SER A 102 5.82 13.54 7.10
N PRO A 103 4.59 14.08 7.08
CA PRO A 103 3.44 13.41 6.49
C PRO A 103 3.63 13.16 4.98
N ASP A 104 4.32 14.05 4.26
CA ASP A 104 4.61 13.89 2.83
C ASP A 104 5.48 12.65 2.56
N ALA A 105 6.47 12.40 3.42
CA ALA A 105 7.32 11.20 3.30
C ALA A 105 6.51 9.92 3.55
N LEU A 106 5.59 9.91 4.53
CA LEU A 106 4.70 8.78 4.76
C LEU A 106 3.77 8.54 3.57
N CYS A 107 3.21 9.61 3.02
CA CYS A 107 2.38 9.54 1.83
C CYS A 107 3.15 8.94 0.65
N LEU A 108 4.39 9.37 0.42
CA LEU A 108 5.28 8.83 -0.61
C LEU A 108 5.52 7.32 -0.40
N VAL A 109 5.86 6.92 0.82
CA VAL A 109 6.08 5.50 1.16
C VAL A 109 4.81 4.69 0.93
N SER A 110 3.65 5.19 1.39
CA SER A 110 2.34 4.56 1.18
C SER A 110 2.09 4.28 -0.32
N PHE A 111 2.28 5.28 -1.18
CA PHE A 111 2.08 5.13 -2.63
C PHE A 111 3.01 4.08 -3.25
N TYR A 112 4.31 4.12 -2.94
CA TYR A 112 5.24 3.16 -3.51
C TYR A 112 4.99 1.73 -3.02
N MET A 113 4.65 1.55 -1.74
CA MET A 113 4.27 0.24 -1.21
C MET A 113 3.02 -0.30 -1.90
N PHE A 114 2.00 0.56 -2.10
CA PHE A 114 0.79 0.20 -2.84
C PHE A 114 1.06 -0.15 -4.31
N MET A 115 1.92 0.60 -5.00
CA MET A 115 2.24 0.31 -6.40
C MET A 115 3.01 -0.99 -6.59
N LEU A 116 3.89 -1.33 -5.66
CA LEU A 116 4.85 -2.40 -5.82
C LEU A 116 4.44 -3.71 -5.15
N PHE A 117 3.43 -3.74 -4.24
CA PHE A 117 3.06 -4.98 -3.55
C PHE A 117 2.58 -6.09 -4.50
N ALA A 118 2.10 -5.74 -5.70
CA ALA A 118 1.73 -6.73 -6.71
C ALA A 118 2.93 -7.54 -7.23
N VAL A 119 4.13 -6.96 -7.24
CA VAL A 119 5.34 -7.61 -7.77
C VAL A 119 5.69 -8.90 -7.02
N PRO A 120 5.85 -8.90 -5.67
CA PRO A 120 6.12 -10.13 -4.95
C PRO A 120 4.96 -11.15 -5.07
N MET A 121 3.72 -10.70 -5.22
CA MET A 121 2.58 -11.59 -5.46
C MET A 121 2.70 -12.30 -6.81
N ILE A 122 3.09 -11.59 -7.87
CA ILE A 122 3.33 -12.20 -9.19
C ILE A 122 4.51 -13.18 -9.13
N HIS A 123 5.61 -12.83 -8.47
CA HIS A 123 6.73 -13.75 -8.26
C HIS A 123 6.35 -15.02 -7.49
N PHE A 124 5.49 -14.87 -6.48
CA PHE A 124 4.94 -16.02 -5.77
C PHE A 124 4.14 -16.92 -6.72
N GLN A 125 3.26 -16.35 -7.55
CA GLN A 125 2.46 -17.09 -8.53
C GLN A 125 3.35 -17.83 -9.54
N GLN A 126 4.41 -17.21 -10.03
CA GLN A 126 5.37 -17.87 -10.94
C GLN A 126 5.99 -19.13 -10.33
N LYS A 127 6.18 -19.13 -8.98
CA LYS A 127 6.78 -20.28 -8.26
C LYS A 127 5.74 -21.30 -7.81
N MET A 128 4.45 -20.98 -7.90
CA MET A 128 3.33 -21.88 -7.62
C MET A 128 2.95 -22.61 -8.92
N GLY A 129 3.08 -23.93 -8.91
CA GLY A 129 2.78 -24.71 -10.11
C GLY A 129 3.79 -24.49 -11.25
N ASN A 130 3.37 -24.70 -12.48
CA ASN A 130 4.20 -24.56 -13.68
C ASN A 130 4.03 -23.19 -14.37
N MET A 131 3.66 -22.14 -13.58
CA MET A 131 3.30 -20.82 -14.14
C MET A 131 4.50 -20.04 -14.67
N SER A 132 5.74 -20.41 -14.32
CA SER A 132 6.96 -19.79 -14.86
C SER A 132 7.07 -19.83 -16.37
N ARG A 133 6.31 -20.72 -17.05
CA ARG A 133 6.24 -20.81 -18.52
C ARG A 133 5.51 -19.62 -19.18
N TYR A 134 4.71 -18.88 -18.42
CA TYR A 134 3.92 -17.77 -18.95
C TYR A 134 4.72 -16.46 -18.92
N LYS A 135 5.30 -16.06 -20.05
CA LYS A 135 6.04 -14.80 -20.22
C LYS A 135 5.23 -13.55 -19.84
N ILE A 136 3.89 -13.65 -19.88
CA ILE A 136 3.02 -12.55 -19.48
C ILE A 136 3.24 -12.13 -18.02
N LEU A 137 3.65 -13.04 -17.13
CA LEU A 137 3.95 -12.73 -15.74
C LEU A 137 5.18 -11.81 -15.60
N ASP A 138 6.21 -12.04 -16.43
CA ASP A 138 7.40 -11.17 -16.47
C ASP A 138 7.05 -9.77 -17.01
N ILE A 139 6.19 -9.72 -18.04
CA ILE A 139 5.68 -8.45 -18.59
C ILE A 139 4.93 -7.67 -17.49
N GLY A 140 4.14 -8.36 -16.66
CA GLY A 140 3.45 -7.74 -15.55
C GLY A 140 4.38 -7.11 -14.52
N ILE A 141 5.40 -7.84 -14.10
CA ILE A 141 6.40 -7.32 -13.17
C ILE A 141 7.05 -6.05 -13.74
N GLN A 142 7.44 -6.09 -15.02
CA GLN A 142 8.02 -4.93 -15.71
C GLN A 142 7.04 -3.76 -15.78
N ALA A 143 5.75 -4.04 -16.06
CA ALA A 143 4.71 -3.01 -16.12
C ALA A 143 4.53 -2.29 -14.77
N PHE A 144 4.55 -3.01 -13.64
CA PHE A 144 4.48 -2.41 -12.31
C PHE A 144 5.71 -1.56 -12.00
N TYR A 145 6.91 -2.03 -12.31
CA TYR A 145 8.14 -1.23 -12.13
C TYR A 145 8.14 0.01 -13.02
N CYS A 146 7.75 -0.13 -14.29
CA CYS A 146 7.66 0.99 -15.22
C CYS A 146 6.62 2.01 -14.74
N ASN A 147 5.45 1.56 -14.28
CA ASN A 147 4.42 2.42 -13.72
C ASN A 147 4.94 3.22 -12.51
N ALA A 148 5.60 2.56 -11.55
CA ALA A 148 6.16 3.21 -10.38
C ALA A 148 7.25 4.23 -10.74
N LEU A 149 8.13 3.90 -11.71
CA LEU A 149 9.21 4.77 -12.18
C LEU A 149 8.65 5.99 -12.91
N VAL A 150 7.71 5.80 -13.85
CA VAL A 150 7.10 6.89 -14.61
C VAL A 150 6.35 7.84 -13.68
N GLN A 151 5.55 7.31 -12.77
CA GLN A 151 4.82 8.15 -11.80
C GLN A 151 5.79 8.90 -10.89
N GLY A 152 6.87 8.28 -10.44
CA GLY A 152 7.90 8.94 -9.65
C GLY A 152 8.56 10.10 -10.39
N ILE A 153 8.93 9.90 -11.65
CA ILE A 153 9.50 10.96 -12.50
C ILE A 153 8.53 12.13 -12.68
N LEU A 154 7.25 11.83 -12.99
CA LEU A 154 6.23 12.87 -13.20
C LEU A 154 5.99 13.71 -11.93
N VAL A 155 6.04 13.09 -10.76
CA VAL A 155 5.93 13.80 -9.47
C VAL A 155 7.17 14.64 -9.20
N LEU A 156 8.38 14.11 -9.43
CA LEU A 156 9.63 14.85 -9.24
C LEU A 156 9.73 16.07 -10.18
N LEU A 157 9.19 15.96 -11.39
CA LEU A 157 9.10 17.07 -12.35
C LEU A 157 7.97 18.06 -12.00
N GLY A 158 7.15 17.79 -10.97
CA GLY A 158 6.02 18.65 -10.61
C GLY A 158 4.86 18.65 -11.62
N ILE A 159 4.86 17.73 -12.60
CA ILE A 159 3.84 17.63 -13.66
C ILE A 159 2.54 17.06 -13.13
N ALA A 160 2.62 16.06 -12.25
CA ALA A 160 1.47 15.37 -11.70
C ALA A 160 1.63 15.09 -10.21
N GLN A 161 0.49 14.88 -9.55
CA GLN A 161 0.45 14.41 -8.16
C GLN A 161 0.12 12.92 -8.12
N PHE A 162 0.64 12.18 -7.16
CA PHE A 162 0.35 10.75 -6.99
C PHE A 162 -1.13 10.44 -6.93
N THR A 163 -1.92 11.27 -6.23
CA THR A 163 -3.37 11.12 -6.12
C THR A 163 -4.09 11.09 -7.45
N ASN A 164 -3.65 11.90 -8.42
CA ASN A 164 -4.26 11.96 -9.76
C ASN A 164 -3.92 10.72 -10.61
N MET A 165 -2.77 10.07 -10.32
CA MET A 165 -2.31 8.91 -11.05
C MET A 165 -2.71 7.57 -10.41
N LEU A 166 -3.34 7.63 -9.23
CA LEU A 166 -3.80 6.45 -8.50
C LEU A 166 -4.76 5.59 -9.35
N PHE A 167 -5.58 6.24 -10.17
CA PHE A 167 -6.49 5.58 -11.10
C PHE A 167 -5.77 4.65 -12.09
N VAL A 168 -4.62 5.06 -12.62
CA VAL A 168 -3.81 4.24 -13.54
C VAL A 168 -3.33 2.97 -12.82
N THR A 169 -2.86 3.11 -11.58
CA THR A 169 -2.42 1.97 -10.77
C THR A 169 -3.57 1.00 -10.47
N HIS A 170 -4.77 1.50 -10.18
CA HIS A 170 -5.95 0.65 -9.94
C HIS A 170 -6.35 -0.12 -11.20
N ILE A 171 -6.35 0.52 -12.37
CA ILE A 171 -6.63 -0.16 -13.64
C ILE A 171 -5.59 -1.27 -13.88
N LEU A 172 -4.31 -0.96 -13.66
CA LEU A 172 -3.23 -1.93 -13.82
C LEU A 172 -3.41 -3.13 -12.89
N LEU A 173 -3.71 -2.89 -11.60
CA LEU A 173 -3.99 -3.92 -10.61
C LEU A 173 -5.19 -4.78 -11.01
N PHE A 174 -6.30 -4.14 -11.35
CA PHE A 174 -7.53 -4.85 -11.76
C PHE A 174 -7.30 -5.73 -12.97
N THR A 175 -6.66 -5.19 -14.02
CA THR A 175 -6.30 -5.93 -15.23
C THR A 175 -5.44 -7.13 -14.87
N TRP A 176 -4.47 -6.93 -13.96
CA TRP A 176 -3.56 -7.99 -13.54
C TRP A 176 -4.26 -9.11 -12.76
N VAL A 177 -5.17 -8.76 -11.86
CA VAL A 177 -6.00 -9.74 -11.13
C VAL A 177 -6.81 -10.60 -12.10
N LEU A 178 -7.39 -9.99 -13.15
CA LEU A 178 -8.13 -10.73 -14.18
C LEU A 178 -7.21 -11.69 -14.96
N ILE A 179 -6.04 -11.23 -15.37
CA ILE A 179 -5.06 -12.08 -16.06
C ILE A 179 -4.66 -13.27 -15.19
N LEU A 180 -4.34 -13.02 -13.91
CA LEU A 180 -3.99 -14.08 -12.96
C LEU A 180 -5.14 -15.09 -12.77
N ALA A 181 -6.39 -14.61 -12.64
CA ALA A 181 -7.55 -15.47 -12.51
C ALA A 181 -7.72 -16.39 -13.73
N VAL A 182 -7.57 -15.84 -14.94
CA VAL A 182 -7.64 -16.62 -16.18
C VAL A 182 -6.52 -17.67 -16.26
N LEU A 183 -5.28 -17.28 -15.89
CA LEU A 183 -4.15 -18.21 -15.89
C LEU A 183 -4.34 -19.34 -14.87
N LEU A 184 -4.85 -19.02 -13.66
CA LEU A 184 -5.15 -20.03 -12.64
C LEU A 184 -6.21 -21.03 -13.12
N ILE A 185 -7.31 -20.54 -13.71
CA ILE A 185 -8.37 -21.40 -14.24
C ILE A 185 -7.81 -22.29 -15.36
N ARG A 186 -6.97 -21.75 -16.23
CA ARG A 186 -6.34 -22.52 -17.31
C ARG A 186 -5.43 -23.60 -16.78
N GLU A 187 -4.63 -23.30 -15.77
CA GLU A 187 -3.69 -24.27 -15.15
C GLU A 187 -4.46 -25.36 -14.40
N TYR A 188 -5.57 -25.02 -13.74
CA TYR A 188 -6.39 -26.01 -13.03
C TYR A 188 -7.13 -26.98 -13.96
N ARG A 189 -7.38 -26.59 -15.22
CA ARG A 189 -8.06 -27.43 -16.22
C ARG A 189 -7.13 -28.35 -17.01
N GLN A 190 -5.82 -28.18 -16.88
CA GLN A 190 -4.80 -29.05 -17.51
C GLN A 190 -4.35 -30.15 -16.54
#